data_74b2e083a83266449ef84f399696cc42
#
_entry.id   74b2e083a83266449ef84f399696cc42
#
_cell.length_a   1.000
_cell.length_b   1.000
_cell.length_c   1.000
_cell.angle_alpha   90.00
_cell.angle_beta   90.00
_cell.angle_gamma   90.00
#
_symmetry.space_group_name_H-M   'P 1'
#
loop_
_entity.id
_entity.type
_entity.pdbx_description
1 polymer ?
#
loop_
_entity_poly.entity_id
_entity_poly.type
_entity_poly.pdbx_seq_one_letter_code
_entity_poly.pdbx_strand_id
1 'polypeptide(L)'
;MVDVLKVALGYQQHGFSVYPLAPATRTPLNGSHGYKDATKDPEQAKKWWGEHPNYNIGLGLDGVLVFDIDVGHKSGTNGSDTLAKLCADGRADQIPSTYIETTPNGGLHIFFTYPKELKLTSRSDLFSKNGEKTGLDYIATGVPVFPSIRENGMYQPLKGHKITKLAPVPQWLLDEIQRVSHPNPVFGGSTVYRGKRWTGKLLDEIVNGTSTGNRNDFLTKIAGKMFFTGAEPQTVYNLLFTTNDNYLDTPLTEAEVNKIFKSVLKAEERRRAVG
;
A
#
# COMPACT_ATOMS: atom_id res chain seq x y z
N MET A 1 31.87 7.38 -6.76
CA MET A 1 30.52 7.84 -6.36
C MET A 1 29.58 7.39 -7.47
N VAL A 2 28.41 6.82 -7.16
CA VAL A 2 27.41 6.41 -8.16
C VAL A 2 26.76 7.67 -8.74
N ASP A 3 26.64 7.73 -10.05
CA ASP A 3 25.92 8.81 -10.75
C ASP A 3 24.40 8.51 -10.65
N VAL A 4 23.74 9.21 -9.74
CA VAL A 4 22.31 9.00 -9.44
C VAL A 4 21.44 9.37 -10.63
N LEU A 5 21.76 10.45 -11.36
CA LEU A 5 21.04 10.84 -12.57
C LEU A 5 21.09 9.73 -13.64
N LYS A 6 22.28 9.20 -13.88
CA LYS A 6 22.48 8.12 -14.85
C LYS A 6 21.65 6.87 -14.48
N VAL A 7 21.56 6.54 -13.20
CA VAL A 7 20.78 5.41 -12.73
C VAL A 7 19.27 5.67 -12.90
N ALA A 8 18.80 6.89 -12.54
CA ALA A 8 17.40 7.27 -12.72
C ALA A 8 16.97 7.20 -14.21
N LEU A 9 17.79 7.74 -15.11
CA LEU A 9 17.56 7.63 -16.56
C LEU A 9 17.58 6.17 -17.02
N GLY A 10 18.44 5.34 -16.45
CA GLY A 10 18.46 3.90 -16.73
C GLY A 10 17.15 3.21 -16.37
N TYR A 11 16.56 3.51 -15.22
CA TYR A 11 15.24 2.99 -14.86
C TYR A 11 14.17 3.42 -15.87
N GLN A 12 14.16 4.70 -16.28
CA GLN A 12 13.20 5.21 -17.28
C GLN A 12 13.34 4.51 -18.64
N GLN A 13 14.59 4.28 -19.11
CA GLN A 13 14.87 3.53 -20.33
C GLN A 13 14.32 2.10 -20.30
N HIS A 14 14.21 1.51 -19.12
CA HIS A 14 13.61 0.20 -18.90
C HIS A 14 12.10 0.24 -18.57
N GLY A 15 11.46 1.40 -18.80
CA GLY A 15 10.01 1.53 -18.72
C GLY A 15 9.47 1.83 -17.32
N PHE A 16 10.33 2.09 -16.33
CA PHE A 16 9.90 2.48 -15.00
C PHE A 16 9.71 3.99 -14.88
N SER A 17 8.78 4.43 -14.06
CA SER A 17 8.66 5.81 -13.63
C SER A 17 9.45 6.03 -12.35
N VAL A 18 10.12 7.19 -12.26
CA VAL A 18 10.97 7.55 -11.11
C VAL A 18 10.47 8.83 -10.45
N TYR A 19 10.73 8.98 -9.15
CA TYR A 19 10.46 10.21 -8.41
C TYR A 19 11.53 10.43 -7.33
N PRO A 20 11.79 11.70 -6.94
CA PRO A 20 12.81 12.01 -5.96
C PRO A 20 12.32 11.76 -4.54
N LEU A 21 13.24 11.28 -3.71
CA LEU A 21 13.07 11.17 -2.26
C LEU A 21 14.12 12.06 -1.56
N ALA A 22 13.79 12.53 -0.38
CA ALA A 22 14.71 13.35 0.42
C ALA A 22 16.00 12.59 0.73
N PRO A 23 17.16 13.29 0.77
CA PRO A 23 18.47 12.67 0.99
C PRO A 23 18.50 11.81 2.25
N ALA A 24 19.15 10.66 2.18
CA ALA A 24 19.30 9.71 3.28
C ALA A 24 18.00 9.20 3.92
N THR A 25 16.86 9.34 3.24
CA THR A 25 15.54 8.90 3.73
C THR A 25 14.79 8.08 2.68
N ARG A 26 13.60 7.59 3.05
CA ARG A 26 12.58 7.06 2.14
C ARG A 26 11.38 8.00 1.97
N THR A 27 11.49 9.22 2.50
CA THR A 27 10.40 10.19 2.54
C THR A 27 10.35 10.97 1.23
N PRO A 28 9.20 11.16 0.60
CA PRO A 28 9.05 12.08 -0.52
C PRO A 28 9.49 13.51 -0.15
N LEU A 29 9.84 14.29 -1.16
CA LEU A 29 10.19 15.70 -0.96
C LEU A 29 9.00 16.47 -0.39
N ASN A 30 9.29 17.48 0.41
CA ASN A 30 8.24 18.37 0.92
C ASN A 30 7.49 19.04 -0.25
N GLY A 31 6.16 19.01 -0.20
CA GLY A 31 5.30 19.54 -1.26
C GLY A 31 5.12 18.64 -2.48
N SER A 32 5.73 17.43 -2.52
CA SER A 32 5.47 16.43 -3.55
C SER A 32 4.38 15.43 -3.12
N HIS A 33 3.78 14.73 -4.09
CA HIS A 33 2.81 13.66 -3.86
C HIS A 33 3.50 12.26 -3.89
N GLY A 34 4.84 12.22 -3.79
CA GLY A 34 5.62 10.98 -3.77
C GLY A 34 5.49 10.18 -5.06
N TYR A 35 5.14 8.88 -4.95
CA TYR A 35 5.01 8.00 -6.11
C TYR A 35 3.97 8.46 -7.14
N LYS A 36 3.02 9.32 -6.76
CA LYS A 36 2.02 9.89 -7.68
C LYS A 36 2.64 10.91 -8.66
N ASP A 37 3.78 11.49 -8.30
CA ASP A 37 4.55 12.39 -9.16
C ASP A 37 5.58 11.62 -10.01
N ALA A 38 5.62 10.29 -9.91
CA ALA A 38 6.57 9.48 -10.65
C ALA A 38 6.39 9.65 -12.17
N THR A 39 7.51 9.83 -12.88
CA THR A 39 7.50 10.13 -14.30
C THR A 39 8.50 9.30 -15.10
N LYS A 40 8.20 9.11 -16.38
CA LYS A 40 9.12 8.54 -17.37
C LYS A 40 9.78 9.63 -18.23
N ASP A 41 9.51 10.90 -17.96
CA ASP A 41 10.09 12.03 -18.68
C ASP A 41 11.56 12.23 -18.26
N PRO A 42 12.54 12.05 -19.17
CA PRO A 42 13.96 12.20 -18.85
C PRO A 42 14.34 13.66 -18.54
N GLU A 43 13.63 14.65 -19.07
CA GLU A 43 13.92 16.05 -18.79
C GLU A 43 13.56 16.40 -17.34
N GLN A 44 12.45 15.85 -16.85
CA GLN A 44 12.09 16.00 -15.45
C GLN A 44 13.09 15.30 -14.51
N ALA A 45 13.60 14.12 -14.90
CA ALA A 45 14.64 13.42 -14.15
C ALA A 45 15.96 14.23 -14.12
N LYS A 46 16.37 14.81 -15.26
CA LYS A 46 17.54 15.70 -15.35
C LYS A 46 17.38 16.92 -14.45
N LYS A 47 16.20 17.52 -14.38
CA LYS A 47 15.92 18.64 -13.49
C LYS A 47 16.09 18.22 -12.02
N TRP A 48 15.50 17.11 -11.60
CA TRP A 48 15.58 16.67 -10.20
C TRP A 48 17.02 16.33 -9.78
N TRP A 49 17.68 15.41 -10.47
CA TRP A 49 18.99 14.91 -10.06
C TRP A 49 20.18 15.69 -10.65
N GLY A 50 19.96 16.53 -11.67
CA GLY A 50 20.95 17.48 -12.15
C GLY A 50 21.13 18.65 -11.17
N GLU A 51 20.03 19.16 -10.62
CA GLU A 51 20.06 20.23 -9.62
C GLU A 51 20.39 19.69 -8.19
N HIS A 52 19.93 18.47 -7.88
CA HIS A 52 20.07 17.86 -6.55
C HIS A 52 20.57 16.41 -6.65
N PRO A 53 21.87 16.19 -6.92
CA PRO A 53 22.42 14.85 -7.13
C PRO A 53 22.43 13.96 -5.87
N ASN A 54 22.09 14.51 -4.71
CA ASN A 54 21.99 13.80 -3.44
C ASN A 54 20.57 13.27 -3.14
N TYR A 55 19.58 13.56 -3.99
CA TYR A 55 18.24 12.98 -3.83
C TYR A 55 18.28 11.47 -4.05
N ASN A 56 17.57 10.75 -3.23
CA ASN A 56 17.31 9.33 -3.41
C ASN A 56 16.32 9.09 -4.56
N ILE A 57 16.32 7.88 -5.11
CA ILE A 57 15.41 7.47 -6.18
C ILE A 57 14.28 6.62 -5.59
N GLY A 58 13.04 7.08 -5.78
CA GLY A 58 11.85 6.26 -5.66
C GLY A 58 11.43 5.72 -7.03
N LEU A 59 11.02 4.47 -7.08
CA LEU A 59 10.47 3.82 -8.26
C LEU A 59 8.95 3.73 -8.12
N GLY A 60 8.21 4.33 -9.06
CA GLY A 60 6.76 4.16 -9.15
C GLY A 60 6.43 2.79 -9.74
N LEU A 61 5.57 2.04 -9.06
CA LEU A 61 5.24 0.66 -9.39
C LEU A 61 3.92 0.60 -10.17
N ASP A 62 4.01 0.30 -11.47
CA ASP A 62 2.87 0.11 -12.36
C ASP A 62 2.92 -1.27 -13.01
N GLY A 63 2.07 -2.20 -12.55
CA GLY A 63 2.12 -3.61 -12.95
C GLY A 63 3.32 -4.38 -12.37
N VAL A 64 3.97 -3.77 -11.38
CA VAL A 64 5.08 -4.35 -10.62
C VAL A 64 4.74 -4.26 -9.14
N LEU A 65 5.03 -5.29 -8.39
CA LEU A 65 5.00 -5.27 -6.93
C LEU A 65 6.37 -5.63 -6.37
N VAL A 66 6.65 -5.16 -5.18
CA VAL A 66 7.81 -5.55 -4.40
C VAL A 66 7.35 -6.38 -3.22
N PHE A 67 7.86 -7.59 -3.11
CA PHE A 67 7.76 -8.39 -1.89
C PHE A 67 8.92 -7.97 -1.00
N ASP A 68 8.59 -7.30 0.10
CA ASP A 68 9.54 -6.71 1.04
C ASP A 68 9.71 -7.65 2.23
N ILE A 69 10.94 -8.12 2.42
CA ILE A 69 11.33 -9.00 3.52
C ILE A 69 12.13 -8.16 4.51
N ASP A 70 11.46 -7.68 5.52
CA ASP A 70 12.05 -6.85 6.55
C ASP A 70 12.81 -7.65 7.61
N VAL A 71 14.00 -7.15 7.97
CA VAL A 71 14.82 -7.69 9.06
C VAL A 71 15.25 -6.56 10.01
N GLY A 72 15.61 -6.91 11.23
CA GLY A 72 16.18 -5.96 12.18
C GLY A 72 15.18 -4.98 12.80
N HIS A 73 13.89 -5.31 12.82
CA HIS A 73 12.89 -4.52 13.54
C HIS A 73 13.15 -4.49 15.04
N LYS A 74 12.87 -3.35 15.69
CA LYS A 74 12.94 -3.21 17.16
C LYS A 74 12.04 -4.22 17.91
N SER A 75 11.01 -4.75 17.25
CA SER A 75 10.12 -5.79 17.75
C SER A 75 10.74 -7.20 17.77
N GLY A 76 11.96 -7.37 17.22
CA GLY A 76 12.58 -8.68 17.04
C GLY A 76 12.02 -9.50 15.88
N THR A 77 11.07 -8.95 15.11
CA THR A 77 10.51 -9.63 13.94
C THR A 77 11.54 -9.74 12.83
N ASN A 78 11.66 -10.93 12.23
CA ASN A 78 12.55 -11.22 11.12
C ASN A 78 11.77 -11.90 9.99
N GLY A 79 11.57 -11.17 8.89
CA GLY A 79 10.84 -11.66 7.73
C GLY A 79 11.52 -12.86 7.06
N SER A 80 12.85 -12.94 7.09
CA SER A 80 13.58 -14.10 6.54
C SER A 80 13.28 -15.39 7.29
N ASP A 81 13.23 -15.32 8.64
CA ASP A 81 12.85 -16.47 9.47
C ASP A 81 11.39 -16.87 9.25
N THR A 82 10.52 -15.87 9.07
CA THR A 82 9.10 -16.10 8.76
C THR A 82 8.96 -16.81 7.41
N LEU A 83 9.65 -16.32 6.38
CA LEU A 83 9.62 -16.95 5.05
C LEU A 83 10.18 -18.38 5.08
N ALA A 84 11.29 -18.61 5.81
CA ALA A 84 11.86 -19.95 5.95
C ALA A 84 10.86 -20.92 6.60
N LYS A 85 10.12 -20.50 7.64
CA LYS A 85 9.05 -21.31 8.25
C LYS A 85 7.91 -21.59 7.27
N LEU A 86 7.49 -20.59 6.47
CA LEU A 86 6.45 -20.79 5.47
C LEU A 86 6.86 -21.81 4.41
N CYS A 87 8.12 -21.80 3.99
CA CYS A 87 8.66 -22.80 3.07
C CYS A 87 8.69 -24.20 3.70
N ALA A 88 9.14 -24.30 4.95
CA ALA A 88 9.15 -25.58 5.68
C ALA A 88 7.75 -26.16 5.87
N ASP A 89 6.74 -25.31 6.06
CA ASP A 89 5.34 -25.67 6.21
C ASP A 89 4.63 -25.94 4.87
N GLY A 90 5.32 -25.83 3.74
CA GLY A 90 4.73 -25.97 2.40
C GLY A 90 3.74 -24.86 2.01
N ARG A 91 3.77 -23.72 2.73
CA ARG A 91 2.89 -22.56 2.49
C ARG A 91 3.50 -21.53 1.56
N ALA A 92 4.80 -21.59 1.35
CA ALA A 92 5.55 -20.82 0.36
C ALA A 92 6.45 -21.78 -0.41
N ASP A 93 6.75 -21.43 -1.64
CA ASP A 93 7.65 -22.17 -2.52
C ASP A 93 8.86 -21.30 -2.87
N GLN A 94 9.76 -21.82 -3.70
CA GLN A 94 10.96 -21.10 -4.11
C GLN A 94 10.62 -19.77 -4.78
N ILE A 95 11.43 -18.75 -4.48
CA ILE A 95 11.38 -17.47 -5.16
C ILE A 95 11.94 -17.67 -6.58
N PRO A 96 11.18 -17.36 -7.63
CA PRO A 96 11.69 -17.47 -9.01
C PRO A 96 12.81 -16.44 -9.24
N SER A 97 13.70 -16.73 -10.20
CA SER A 97 14.77 -15.80 -10.56
C SER A 97 14.18 -14.48 -11.08
N THR A 98 14.36 -13.40 -10.34
CA THR A 98 13.84 -12.06 -10.60
C THR A 98 14.84 -11.00 -10.12
N TYR A 99 14.51 -9.72 -10.24
CA TYR A 99 15.33 -8.65 -9.68
C TYR A 99 15.18 -8.59 -8.16
N ILE A 100 16.30 -8.53 -7.46
CA ILE A 100 16.37 -8.46 -6.00
C ILE A 100 17.38 -7.39 -5.59
N GLU A 101 17.05 -6.59 -4.61
CA GLU A 101 17.94 -5.68 -3.92
C GLU A 101 18.02 -6.02 -2.42
N THR A 102 19.19 -5.84 -1.82
CA THR A 102 19.28 -5.76 -0.36
C THR A 102 18.89 -4.37 0.10
N THR A 103 18.13 -4.29 1.19
CA THR A 103 17.79 -3.02 1.83
C THR A 103 18.91 -2.58 2.79
N PRO A 104 18.99 -1.29 3.17
CA PRO A 104 20.00 -0.79 4.09
C PRO A 104 20.06 -1.48 5.46
N ASN A 105 18.97 -2.11 5.88
CA ASN A 105 18.87 -2.86 7.14
C ASN A 105 19.14 -4.37 6.97
N GLY A 106 19.55 -4.81 5.77
CA GLY A 106 19.83 -6.23 5.48
C GLY A 106 18.62 -7.06 5.07
N GLY A 107 17.44 -6.45 4.89
CA GLY A 107 16.28 -7.08 4.29
C GLY A 107 16.38 -7.19 2.76
N LEU A 108 15.30 -7.61 2.11
CA LEU A 108 15.25 -7.81 0.66
C LEU A 108 14.03 -7.14 0.05
N HIS A 109 14.24 -6.42 -1.04
CA HIS A 109 13.19 -6.04 -2.00
C HIS A 109 13.22 -7.03 -3.17
N ILE A 110 12.19 -7.80 -3.37
CA ILE A 110 12.05 -8.78 -4.45
C ILE A 110 10.95 -8.30 -5.39
N PHE A 111 11.30 -8.04 -6.64
CA PHE A 111 10.43 -7.41 -7.62
C PHE A 111 9.74 -8.45 -8.49
N PHE A 112 8.42 -8.33 -8.66
CA PHE A 112 7.62 -9.20 -9.51
C PHE A 112 6.70 -8.39 -10.40
N THR A 113 6.37 -8.92 -11.58
CA THR A 113 5.24 -8.43 -12.37
C THR A 113 3.93 -9.05 -11.90
N TYR A 114 2.83 -8.32 -12.04
CA TYR A 114 1.48 -8.84 -11.80
C TYR A 114 0.49 -8.30 -12.84
N PRO A 115 -0.65 -8.99 -13.08
CA PRO A 115 -1.68 -8.51 -13.98
C PRO A 115 -2.25 -7.17 -13.50
N LYS A 116 -2.18 -6.12 -14.31
CA LYS A 116 -2.59 -4.74 -13.94
C LYS A 116 -4.09 -4.61 -13.61
N GLU A 117 -4.88 -5.55 -14.07
CA GLU A 117 -6.30 -5.66 -13.76
C GLU A 117 -6.56 -5.89 -12.25
N LEU A 118 -5.56 -6.48 -11.57
CA LEU A 118 -5.54 -6.60 -10.13
C LEU A 118 -5.11 -5.24 -9.54
N LYS A 119 -6.05 -4.42 -9.14
CA LYS A 119 -5.77 -3.13 -8.47
C LYS A 119 -5.26 -3.39 -7.06
N LEU A 120 -3.95 -3.61 -6.94
CA LEU A 120 -3.30 -3.90 -5.67
C LEU A 120 -2.98 -2.60 -4.90
N THR A 121 -3.20 -2.64 -3.60
CA THR A 121 -2.73 -1.63 -2.63
C THR A 121 -1.73 -2.29 -1.68
N SER A 122 -0.67 -1.57 -1.31
CA SER A 122 0.37 -2.09 -0.42
C SER A 122 -0.22 -2.60 0.91
N ARG A 123 0.33 -3.69 1.44
CA ARG A 123 -0.07 -4.29 2.72
C ARG A 123 1.14 -4.78 3.49
N SER A 124 1.08 -4.64 4.81
CA SER A 124 2.07 -5.17 5.73
C SER A 124 1.60 -6.47 6.37
N ASP A 125 2.59 -7.20 6.91
CA ASP A 125 2.37 -8.41 7.69
C ASP A 125 1.58 -9.50 6.95
N LEU A 126 1.97 -9.80 5.71
CA LEU A 126 1.47 -10.97 4.97
C LEU A 126 1.64 -12.25 5.80
N PHE A 127 0.73 -13.20 5.61
CA PHE A 127 0.69 -14.48 6.36
C PHE A 127 0.48 -14.33 7.87
N SER A 128 0.15 -13.13 8.34
CA SER A 128 -0.16 -12.87 9.75
C SER A 128 -1.32 -13.76 10.23
N LYS A 129 -1.16 -14.29 11.45
CA LYS A 129 -2.22 -14.94 12.23
C LYS A 129 -2.48 -14.05 13.44
N ASN A 130 -3.74 -13.70 13.67
CA ASN A 130 -4.15 -12.92 14.86
C ASN A 130 -3.43 -11.56 15.03
N GLY A 131 -2.99 -10.91 13.94
CA GLY A 131 -2.31 -9.62 14.00
C GLY A 131 -0.84 -9.68 14.39
N GLU A 132 -0.22 -10.85 14.32
CA GLU A 132 1.22 -11.02 14.56
C GLU A 132 2.03 -10.29 13.48
N LYS A 133 3.14 -9.69 13.90
CA LYS A 133 4.12 -9.11 12.99
C LYS A 133 4.90 -10.22 12.28
N THR A 134 4.94 -10.17 10.96
CA THR A 134 5.61 -11.20 10.15
C THR A 134 6.90 -10.71 9.52
N GLY A 135 7.03 -9.39 9.30
CA GLY A 135 8.12 -8.78 8.53
C GLY A 135 8.08 -9.14 7.04
N LEU A 136 6.91 -9.56 6.54
CA LEU A 136 6.66 -9.86 5.14
C LEU A 136 5.58 -8.92 4.62
N ASP A 137 5.99 -7.96 3.80
CA ASP A 137 5.12 -6.92 3.26
C ASP A 137 5.05 -7.04 1.73
N TYR A 138 4.02 -6.47 1.10
CA TYR A 138 4.10 -6.15 -0.32
C TYR A 138 3.77 -4.68 -0.56
N ILE A 139 4.50 -4.11 -1.52
CA ILE A 139 4.40 -2.72 -1.93
C ILE A 139 3.98 -2.70 -3.40
N ALA A 140 2.89 -2.00 -3.72
CA ALA A 140 2.37 -1.88 -5.07
C ALA A 140 2.28 -0.42 -5.56
N THR A 141 2.82 0.53 -4.81
CA THR A 141 2.72 1.97 -5.09
C THR A 141 4.05 2.59 -5.48
N GLY A 142 5.02 2.59 -4.59
CA GLY A 142 6.34 3.13 -4.83
C GLY A 142 7.32 2.74 -3.75
N VAL A 143 8.59 2.57 -4.12
CA VAL A 143 9.63 2.03 -3.25
C VAL A 143 10.97 2.73 -3.53
N PRO A 144 11.80 3.02 -2.50
CA PRO A 144 13.18 3.43 -2.73
C PRO A 144 13.99 2.29 -3.33
N VAL A 145 14.87 2.62 -4.27
CA VAL A 145 15.70 1.65 -5.00
C VAL A 145 17.17 2.08 -5.06
N PHE A 146 18.05 1.19 -5.50
CA PHE A 146 19.45 1.54 -5.79
C PHE A 146 19.53 2.80 -6.67
N PRO A 147 20.42 3.76 -6.40
CA PRO A 147 21.47 3.81 -5.39
C PRO A 147 21.05 4.61 -4.13
N SER A 148 19.80 4.59 -3.77
CA SER A 148 19.29 5.31 -2.60
C SER A 148 20.02 4.92 -1.32
N ILE A 149 20.30 5.90 -0.48
CA ILE A 149 21.06 5.76 0.77
C ILE A 149 20.14 6.04 1.95
N ARG A 150 20.33 5.34 3.04
CA ARG A 150 19.76 5.61 4.34
C ARG A 150 20.85 5.62 5.40
N GLU A 151 20.50 5.95 6.65
CA GLU A 151 21.43 5.98 7.77
C GLU A 151 22.27 4.70 7.86
N ASN A 152 21.69 3.54 7.63
CA ASN A 152 22.31 2.23 7.81
C ASN A 152 22.94 1.66 6.52
N GLY A 153 22.95 2.40 5.41
CA GLY A 153 23.54 1.90 4.16
C GLY A 153 22.80 2.29 2.89
N MET A 154 23.06 1.55 1.84
CA MET A 154 22.52 1.77 0.49
C MET A 154 21.71 0.55 0.04
N TYR A 155 20.66 0.76 -0.74
CA TYR A 155 20.01 -0.31 -1.49
C TYR A 155 20.99 -0.86 -2.52
N GLN A 156 21.15 -2.18 -2.60
CA GLN A 156 22.16 -2.82 -3.47
C GLN A 156 21.55 -3.95 -4.30
N PRO A 157 21.59 -3.88 -5.64
CA PRO A 157 21.18 -5.01 -6.48
C PRO A 157 22.02 -6.26 -6.18
N LEU A 158 21.37 -7.41 -6.06
CA LEU A 158 22.09 -8.67 -5.96
C LEU A 158 22.73 -9.03 -7.31
N LYS A 159 23.96 -9.53 -7.24
CA LYS A 159 24.73 -9.90 -8.44
C LYS A 159 23.96 -10.93 -9.28
N GLY A 160 23.86 -10.67 -10.58
CA GLY A 160 23.16 -11.54 -11.53
C GLY A 160 21.67 -11.26 -11.68
N HIS A 161 21.06 -10.45 -10.80
CA HIS A 161 19.66 -10.05 -10.84
C HIS A 161 19.51 -8.72 -11.58
N LYS A 162 18.80 -8.71 -12.70
CA LYS A 162 18.63 -7.51 -13.54
C LYS A 162 17.18 -7.01 -13.50
N ILE A 163 16.99 -5.70 -13.31
CA ILE A 163 15.66 -5.06 -13.31
C ILE A 163 14.90 -5.27 -14.63
N THR A 164 15.61 -5.60 -15.71
CA THR A 164 15.03 -5.91 -17.03
C THR A 164 14.41 -7.30 -17.12
N LYS A 165 14.57 -8.15 -16.10
CA LYS A 165 14.07 -9.52 -16.05
C LYS A 165 13.27 -9.73 -14.77
N LEU A 166 12.04 -9.24 -14.75
CA LEU A 166 11.11 -9.49 -13.65
C LEU A 166 10.31 -10.77 -13.95
N ALA A 167 10.29 -11.67 -12.98
CA ALA A 167 9.40 -12.81 -13.01
C ALA A 167 7.95 -12.40 -12.66
N PRO A 168 6.94 -13.14 -13.12
CA PRO A 168 5.61 -13.00 -12.58
C PRO A 168 5.59 -13.37 -11.09
N VAL A 169 4.69 -12.75 -10.33
CA VAL A 169 4.48 -13.06 -8.92
C VAL A 169 4.13 -14.54 -8.78
N PRO A 170 4.81 -15.31 -7.89
CA PRO A 170 4.51 -16.73 -7.70
C PRO A 170 3.11 -16.91 -7.11
N GLN A 171 2.45 -18.00 -7.52
CA GLN A 171 1.03 -18.23 -7.20
C GLN A 171 0.75 -18.22 -5.70
N TRP A 172 1.60 -18.86 -4.89
CA TRP A 172 1.45 -18.89 -3.42
C TRP A 172 1.44 -17.48 -2.79
N LEU A 173 2.24 -16.55 -3.34
CA LEU A 173 2.26 -15.16 -2.88
C LEU A 173 1.05 -14.39 -3.41
N LEU A 174 0.65 -14.63 -4.64
CA LEU A 174 -0.55 -14.01 -5.23
C LEU A 174 -1.82 -14.43 -4.48
N ASP A 175 -1.94 -15.69 -4.11
CA ASP A 175 -3.06 -16.23 -3.33
C ASP A 175 -3.15 -15.52 -1.95
N GLU A 176 -2.02 -15.32 -1.29
CA GLU A 176 -1.98 -14.59 -0.02
C GLU A 176 -2.34 -13.11 -0.21
N ILE A 177 -1.79 -12.45 -1.24
CA ILE A 177 -2.13 -11.05 -1.56
C ILE A 177 -3.63 -10.92 -1.82
N GLN A 178 -4.22 -11.83 -2.58
CA GLN A 178 -5.67 -11.83 -2.83
C GLN A 178 -6.47 -12.09 -1.56
N ARG A 179 -6.00 -13.03 -0.72
CA ARG A 179 -6.63 -13.33 0.57
C ARG A 179 -6.70 -12.11 1.50
N VAL A 180 -5.63 -11.33 1.58
CA VAL A 180 -5.58 -10.14 2.46
C VAL A 180 -6.21 -8.91 1.82
N SER A 181 -6.18 -8.81 0.47
CA SER A 181 -6.79 -7.69 -0.27
C SER A 181 -8.30 -7.85 -0.41
N HIS A 182 -8.76 -9.07 -0.47
CA HIS A 182 -10.17 -9.46 -0.52
C HIS A 182 -10.38 -10.56 0.53
N PRO A 183 -10.52 -10.20 1.81
CA PRO A 183 -10.90 -11.20 2.80
C PRO A 183 -12.30 -11.71 2.43
N ASN A 184 -12.34 -12.67 1.51
CA ASN A 184 -13.54 -13.44 1.28
C ASN A 184 -13.72 -14.31 2.52
N PRO A 185 -14.77 -14.11 3.30
CA PRO A 185 -15.25 -15.20 4.11
C PRO A 185 -15.57 -16.31 3.11
N VAL A 186 -14.96 -17.49 3.30
CA VAL A 186 -15.34 -18.69 2.57
C VAL A 186 -16.77 -19.01 3.00
N PHE A 187 -17.74 -18.38 2.35
CA PHE A 187 -19.11 -18.84 2.38
C PHE A 187 -19.17 -20.03 1.42
N GLY A 188 -18.90 -21.21 1.95
CA GLY A 188 -19.26 -22.45 1.28
C GLY A 188 -20.77 -22.46 1.10
N GLY A 189 -21.21 -22.28 -0.14
CA GLY A 189 -22.60 -22.29 -0.53
C GLY A 189 -23.02 -20.99 -1.23
N SER A 190 -23.40 -21.10 -2.49
CA SER A 190 -24.05 -20.05 -3.25
C SER A 190 -25.44 -19.76 -2.64
N THR A 191 -25.48 -18.96 -1.59
CA THR A 191 -26.73 -18.34 -1.13
C THR A 191 -26.95 -17.10 -1.99
N VAL A 192 -27.72 -17.27 -3.07
CA VAL A 192 -28.27 -16.14 -3.80
C VAL A 192 -29.25 -15.43 -2.86
N TYR A 193 -28.76 -14.38 -2.17
CA TYR A 193 -29.65 -13.49 -1.42
C TYR A 193 -30.52 -12.74 -2.41
N ARG A 194 -31.76 -13.20 -2.59
CA ARG A 194 -32.78 -12.47 -3.34
C ARG A 194 -33.16 -11.23 -2.54
N GLY A 195 -32.72 -10.06 -2.99
CA GLY A 195 -33.07 -8.75 -2.44
C GLY A 195 -32.19 -8.33 -1.24
N LYS A 196 -31.13 -7.57 -1.50
CA LYS A 196 -30.35 -6.92 -0.44
C LYS A 196 -31.26 -5.97 0.33
N ARG A 197 -31.40 -6.18 1.64
CA ARG A 197 -32.00 -5.21 2.56
C ARG A 197 -31.14 -3.94 2.58
N TRP A 198 -31.74 -2.83 2.95
CA TRP A 198 -31.07 -1.53 3.00
C TRP A 198 -29.76 -1.55 3.81
N THR A 199 -29.76 -2.21 4.98
CA THR A 199 -28.56 -2.41 5.83
C THR A 199 -27.45 -3.16 5.11
N GLY A 200 -27.77 -4.20 4.35
CA GLY A 200 -26.78 -4.93 3.54
C GLY A 200 -26.15 -4.05 2.46
N LYS A 201 -26.93 -3.18 1.83
CA LYS A 201 -26.40 -2.21 0.86
C LYS A 201 -25.46 -1.21 1.51
N LEU A 202 -25.78 -0.74 2.73
CA LEU A 202 -24.89 0.16 3.50
C LEU A 202 -23.58 -0.52 3.84
N LEU A 203 -23.59 -1.77 4.29
CA LEU A 203 -22.39 -2.53 4.60
C LEU A 203 -21.51 -2.76 3.37
N ASP A 204 -22.13 -3.13 2.23
CA ASP A 204 -21.40 -3.25 0.96
C ASP A 204 -20.77 -1.92 0.54
N GLU A 205 -21.47 -0.80 0.71
CA GLU A 205 -20.99 0.53 0.35
C GLU A 205 -19.79 0.92 1.22
N ILE A 206 -19.82 0.63 2.53
CA ILE A 206 -18.70 0.84 3.45
C ILE A 206 -17.46 0.06 2.99
N VAL A 207 -17.61 -1.23 2.72
CA VAL A 207 -16.50 -2.12 2.34
C VAL A 207 -15.94 -1.80 0.96
N ASN A 208 -16.79 -1.35 0.01
CA ASN A 208 -16.34 -0.94 -1.31
C ASN A 208 -15.53 0.36 -1.29
N GLY A 209 -15.68 1.18 -0.26
CA GLY A 209 -14.93 2.42 -0.10
C GLY A 209 -15.13 3.43 -1.23
N THR A 210 -14.19 4.34 -1.38
CA THR A 210 -14.17 5.32 -2.48
C THR A 210 -12.75 5.77 -2.82
N SER A 211 -12.58 6.24 -4.07
CA SER A 211 -11.31 6.78 -4.56
C SER A 211 -11.04 8.21 -4.07
N THR A 212 -9.80 8.64 -4.23
CA THR A 212 -9.33 9.99 -3.94
C THR A 212 -10.18 11.04 -4.67
N GLY A 213 -10.63 12.06 -3.95
CA GLY A 213 -11.48 13.16 -4.46
C GLY A 213 -12.90 13.16 -3.90
N ASN A 214 -13.46 12.00 -3.57
CA ASN A 214 -14.83 11.86 -3.06
C ASN A 214 -14.93 11.46 -1.57
N ARG A 215 -13.80 11.42 -0.87
CA ARG A 215 -13.67 10.86 0.48
C ARG A 215 -14.54 11.56 1.53
N ASN A 216 -14.53 12.91 1.53
CA ASN A 216 -15.34 13.71 2.46
C ASN A 216 -16.84 13.47 2.27
N ASP A 217 -17.31 13.51 1.01
CA ASP A 217 -18.71 13.26 0.67
C ASP A 217 -19.11 11.83 1.00
N PHE A 218 -18.23 10.88 0.73
CA PHE A 218 -18.45 9.47 1.02
C PHE A 218 -18.65 9.26 2.53
N LEU A 219 -17.68 9.68 3.36
CA LEU A 219 -17.79 9.51 4.82
C LEU A 219 -18.98 10.26 5.39
N THR A 220 -19.31 11.45 4.85
CA THR A 220 -20.51 12.22 5.24
C THR A 220 -21.79 11.42 4.96
N LYS A 221 -21.90 10.81 3.77
CA LYS A 221 -23.04 9.98 3.40
C LYS A 221 -23.15 8.71 4.24
N ILE A 222 -22.03 8.04 4.49
CA ILE A 222 -21.99 6.82 5.32
C ILE A 222 -22.42 7.15 6.75
N ALA A 223 -21.90 8.23 7.37
CA ALA A 223 -22.34 8.67 8.69
C ALA A 223 -23.83 8.97 8.75
N GLY A 224 -24.35 9.72 7.79
CA GLY A 224 -25.79 10.03 7.71
C GLY A 224 -26.65 8.79 7.59
N LYS A 225 -26.23 7.80 6.78
CA LYS A 225 -26.93 6.52 6.64
C LYS A 225 -26.90 5.71 7.94
N MET A 226 -25.77 5.68 8.66
CA MET A 226 -25.67 5.00 9.95
C MET A 226 -26.61 5.62 10.99
N PHE A 227 -26.64 6.95 11.10
CA PHE A 227 -27.59 7.64 11.98
C PHE A 227 -29.04 7.37 11.60
N PHE A 228 -29.34 7.34 10.31
CA PHE A 228 -30.69 7.00 9.83
C PHE A 228 -31.15 5.59 10.23
N THR A 229 -30.21 4.63 10.38
CA THR A 229 -30.52 3.29 10.93
C THR A 229 -30.71 3.27 12.44
N GLY A 230 -30.51 4.40 13.11
CA GLY A 230 -30.60 4.49 14.58
C GLY A 230 -29.30 4.11 15.30
N ALA A 231 -28.17 4.08 14.59
CA ALA A 231 -26.88 3.79 15.23
C ALA A 231 -26.51 4.87 16.25
N GLU A 232 -25.95 4.43 17.39
CA GLU A 232 -25.48 5.32 18.44
C GLU A 232 -24.29 6.16 17.97
N PRO A 233 -24.16 7.43 18.45
CA PRO A 233 -23.07 8.33 18.03
C PRO A 233 -21.68 7.72 18.17
N GLN A 234 -21.39 7.00 19.26
CA GLN A 234 -20.11 6.34 19.47
C GLN A 234 -19.84 5.25 18.43
N THR A 235 -20.87 4.50 18.06
CA THR A 235 -20.77 3.46 17.02
C THR A 235 -20.45 4.10 15.66
N VAL A 236 -21.16 5.17 15.30
CA VAL A 236 -20.91 5.91 14.05
C VAL A 236 -19.50 6.46 14.03
N TYR A 237 -19.04 7.06 15.14
CA TYR A 237 -17.68 7.58 15.26
C TYR A 237 -16.63 6.51 15.00
N ASN A 238 -16.72 5.38 15.69
CA ASN A 238 -15.76 4.28 15.56
C ASN A 238 -15.76 3.68 14.14
N LEU A 239 -16.94 3.50 13.54
CA LEU A 239 -17.05 2.96 12.19
C LEU A 239 -16.55 3.94 11.12
N LEU A 240 -16.67 5.26 11.31
CA LEU A 240 -16.10 6.24 10.40
C LEU A 240 -14.57 6.14 10.35
N PHE A 241 -13.90 6.01 11.50
CA PHE A 241 -12.45 5.81 11.55
C PHE A 241 -12.06 4.48 10.91
N THR A 242 -12.77 3.40 11.26
CA THR A 242 -12.55 2.08 10.62
C THR A 242 -12.69 2.15 9.10
N THR A 243 -13.72 2.85 8.61
CA THR A 243 -13.96 3.04 7.18
C THR A 243 -12.86 3.87 6.53
N ASN A 244 -12.46 4.96 7.17
CA ASN A 244 -11.38 5.83 6.70
C ASN A 244 -10.06 5.06 6.54
N ASP A 245 -9.70 4.28 7.56
CA ASP A 245 -8.37 3.66 7.64
C ASP A 245 -8.25 2.39 6.79
N ASN A 246 -9.38 1.68 6.56
CA ASN A 246 -9.34 0.37 5.91
C ASN A 246 -9.97 0.34 4.50
N TYR A 247 -10.85 1.28 4.16
CA TYR A 247 -11.63 1.21 2.91
C TYR A 247 -11.50 2.45 2.02
N LEU A 248 -10.67 3.42 2.36
CA LEU A 248 -10.33 4.54 1.48
C LEU A 248 -8.94 4.34 0.86
N ASP A 249 -8.80 4.65 -0.42
CA ASP A 249 -7.52 4.59 -1.14
C ASP A 249 -6.41 5.41 -0.47
N THR A 250 -6.79 6.52 0.15
CA THR A 250 -5.91 7.38 0.96
C THR A 250 -6.74 7.89 2.14
N PRO A 251 -6.43 7.52 3.37
CA PRO A 251 -7.17 8.00 4.53
C PRO A 251 -7.17 9.53 4.64
N LEU A 252 -8.26 10.10 5.12
CA LEU A 252 -8.31 11.49 5.59
C LEU A 252 -7.59 11.60 6.93
N THR A 253 -7.16 12.81 7.27
CA THR A 253 -6.60 13.08 8.59
C THR A 253 -7.67 12.94 9.68
N GLU A 254 -7.23 12.62 10.89
CA GLU A 254 -8.12 12.54 12.06
C GLU A 254 -8.96 13.82 12.24
N ALA A 255 -8.37 14.99 12.02
CA ALA A 255 -9.05 16.28 12.12
C ALA A 255 -10.21 16.42 11.11
N GLU A 256 -10.01 15.92 9.87
CA GLU A 256 -11.03 15.93 8.82
C GLU A 256 -12.18 14.97 9.16
N VAL A 257 -11.87 13.74 9.60
CA VAL A 257 -12.89 12.77 10.03
C VAL A 257 -13.70 13.31 11.21
N ASN A 258 -13.02 13.90 12.19
CA ASN A 258 -13.67 14.56 13.34
C ASN A 258 -14.60 15.69 12.91
N LYS A 259 -14.21 16.50 11.93
CA LYS A 259 -15.03 17.59 11.38
C LYS A 259 -16.28 17.03 10.69
N ILE A 260 -16.13 15.98 9.89
CA ILE A 260 -17.25 15.29 9.23
C ILE A 260 -18.23 14.76 10.29
N PHE A 261 -17.73 13.99 11.26
CA PHE A 261 -18.55 13.41 12.31
C PHE A 261 -19.37 14.47 13.06
N LYS A 262 -18.71 15.53 13.56
CA LYS A 262 -19.38 16.63 14.27
C LYS A 262 -20.45 17.30 13.42
N SER A 263 -20.19 17.51 12.14
CA SER A 263 -21.15 18.12 11.21
C SER A 263 -22.41 17.27 11.05
N VAL A 264 -22.23 15.95 10.82
CA VAL A 264 -23.34 15.02 10.61
C VAL A 264 -24.12 14.80 11.92
N LEU A 265 -23.43 14.66 13.05
CA LEU A 265 -24.08 14.54 14.37
C LEU A 265 -24.99 15.75 14.67
N LYS A 266 -24.48 16.96 14.46
CA LYS A 266 -25.27 18.18 14.66
C LYS A 266 -26.50 18.26 13.74
N ALA A 267 -26.40 17.77 12.51
CA ALA A 267 -27.52 17.67 11.58
C ALA A 267 -28.56 16.65 12.07
N GLU A 268 -28.12 15.51 12.59
CA GLU A 268 -29.00 14.48 13.15
C GLU A 268 -29.70 14.94 14.43
N GLU A 269 -29.00 15.61 15.34
CA GLU A 269 -29.58 16.20 16.56
C GLU A 269 -30.72 17.19 16.22
N ARG A 270 -30.49 18.05 15.22
CA ARG A 270 -31.53 18.98 14.73
C ARG A 270 -32.74 18.23 14.16
N ARG A 271 -32.50 17.16 13.39
CA ARG A 271 -33.57 16.34 12.83
C ARG A 271 -34.43 15.68 13.91
N ARG A 272 -33.79 15.15 14.96
CA ARG A 272 -34.48 14.52 16.10
C ARG A 272 -35.21 15.53 16.97
N ALA A 273 -34.78 16.79 17.03
CA ALA A 273 -35.42 17.83 17.80
C ALA A 273 -36.70 18.40 17.14
N VAL A 274 -36.94 18.12 15.85
CA VAL A 274 -38.08 18.66 15.09
C VAL A 274 -39.14 17.56 14.80
N GLY A 275 -38.82 16.28 15.01
CA GLY A 275 -39.71 15.14 14.84
C GLY A 275 -40.20 14.60 16.18
#